data_6532cff122341720ba1242a155956d7c
#
_entry.id   6532cff122341720ba1242a155956d7c
#
_cell.length_a   1.000
_cell.length_b   1.000
_cell.length_c   1.000
_cell.angle_alpha   90.00
_cell.angle_beta   90.00
_cell.angle_gamma   90.00
#
_symmetry.space_group_name_H-M   'P 1'
#
loop_
_entity.id
_entity.type
_entity.pdbx_description
1 polymer ?
#
loop_
_entity_poly.entity_id
_entity_poly.type
_entity_poly.pdbx_seq_one_letter_code
_entity_poly.pdbx_strand_id
1 'polypeptide(L)'
;MSSLLQAIGAIPNFTDINFLFVKIYLIMRLIKGKKIQLGVVGGGPKSWIGHVHRISSRFDNQYEIVAGVFSRNSKLSKSFGQTLGILKERCYSNFREMAEREAKRKNGINVVAIMTPPSSHQIIAEKFIDKNIHVISDKPFAGNLYS
;
A
#
# COMPACT_ATOMS: atom_id res chain seq x y z
N MET A 1 27.66 -6.90 -9.64
CA MET A 1 28.44 -7.20 -8.41
C MET A 1 29.70 -6.34 -8.26
N SER A 2 30.39 -5.94 -9.34
CA SER A 2 31.63 -5.13 -9.25
C SER A 2 31.42 -3.68 -8.76
N SER A 3 30.35 -3.01 -9.14
CA SER A 3 30.06 -1.63 -8.75
C SER A 3 29.70 -1.46 -7.27
N LEU A 4 29.15 -2.50 -6.64
CA LEU A 4 28.78 -2.47 -5.22
C LEU A 4 30.01 -2.60 -4.31
N LEU A 5 30.97 -3.42 -4.71
CA LEU A 5 32.24 -3.61 -3.99
C LEU A 5 33.14 -2.35 -4.08
N GLN A 6 33.11 -1.62 -5.18
CA GLN A 6 33.83 -0.35 -5.33
C GLN A 6 33.25 0.78 -4.45
N ALA A 7 31.92 0.83 -4.29
CA ALA A 7 31.28 1.80 -3.41
C ALA A 7 31.58 1.55 -1.91
N ILE A 8 31.83 0.29 -1.53
CA ILE A 8 32.13 -0.09 -0.14
C ILE A 8 33.60 0.19 0.22
N GLY A 9 34.52 0.14 -0.76
CA GLY A 9 35.98 0.31 -0.56
C GLY A 9 36.48 1.75 -0.44
N ALA A 10 35.67 2.77 -0.76
CA ALA A 10 36.10 4.15 -0.87
C ALA A 10 35.88 5.02 0.40
N ILE A 11 35.60 4.41 1.59
CA ILE A 11 35.23 5.17 2.78
C ILE A 11 36.29 5.02 3.87
N PRO A 12 37.01 6.10 4.23
CA PRO A 12 38.01 6.07 5.28
C PRO A 12 37.38 6.02 6.68
N ASN A 13 37.98 5.25 7.56
CA ASN A 13 37.74 5.10 9.01
C ASN A 13 36.55 4.25 9.45
N PHE A 14 36.88 3.00 9.76
CA PHE A 14 36.01 1.92 10.25
C PHE A 14 35.60 2.07 11.74
N THR A 15 35.88 3.16 12.41
CA THR A 15 35.76 3.29 13.86
C THR A 15 34.49 4.00 14.35
N ASP A 16 33.62 4.46 13.43
CA ASP A 16 32.39 5.14 13.83
C ASP A 16 31.19 4.18 13.80
N ILE A 17 30.75 3.80 14.98
CA ILE A 17 29.57 2.94 15.20
C ILE A 17 28.34 3.47 14.44
N ASN A 18 28.14 4.78 14.42
CA ASN A 18 27.03 5.41 13.69
C ASN A 18 27.12 5.14 12.19
N PHE A 19 28.32 5.15 11.64
CA PHE A 19 28.56 4.88 10.24
C PHE A 19 28.31 3.41 9.87
N LEU A 20 28.64 2.48 10.76
CA LEU A 20 28.33 1.05 10.60
C LEU A 20 26.80 0.82 10.59
N PHE A 21 26.06 1.46 11.49
CA PHE A 21 24.59 1.40 11.51
C PHE A 21 23.97 1.94 10.22
N VAL A 22 24.46 3.08 9.70
CA VAL A 22 23.99 3.63 8.43
C VAL A 22 24.28 2.68 7.25
N LYS A 23 25.49 2.08 7.20
CA LYS A 23 25.83 1.07 6.20
C LYS A 23 24.93 -0.16 6.28
N ILE A 24 24.74 -0.72 7.46
CA ILE A 24 23.86 -1.88 7.69
C ILE A 24 22.43 -1.53 7.27
N TYR A 25 21.93 -0.36 7.66
CA TYR A 25 20.60 0.11 7.27
C TYR A 25 20.46 0.23 5.74
N LEU A 26 21.44 0.84 5.05
CA LEU A 26 21.45 0.97 3.59
C LEU A 26 21.53 -0.39 2.90
N ILE A 27 22.38 -1.31 3.38
CA ILE A 27 22.49 -2.68 2.87
C ILE A 27 21.19 -3.44 3.09
N MET A 28 20.58 -3.35 4.28
CA MET A 28 19.28 -3.97 4.56
C MET A 28 18.17 -3.38 3.69
N ARG A 29 18.21 -2.10 3.37
CA ARG A 29 17.27 -1.43 2.45
C ARG A 29 17.46 -1.86 0.99
N LEU A 30 18.69 -2.14 0.58
CA LEU A 30 19.02 -2.65 -0.77
C LEU A 30 18.66 -4.13 -0.92
N ILE A 31 18.84 -4.93 0.15
CA ILE A 31 18.49 -6.36 0.18
C ILE A 31 16.96 -6.55 0.36
N LYS A 32 16.30 -5.70 1.13
CA LYS A 32 14.83 -5.65 1.20
C LYS A 32 14.30 -5.06 -0.11
N GLY A 33 13.81 -5.94 -0.97
CA GLY A 33 13.17 -5.55 -2.23
C GLY A 33 12.15 -4.41 -2.06
N LYS A 34 11.79 -3.78 -3.15
CA LYS A 34 10.79 -2.69 -3.17
C LYS A 34 9.48 -3.19 -2.55
N LYS A 35 8.99 -2.49 -1.52
CA LYS A 35 7.70 -2.82 -0.89
C LYS A 35 6.57 -2.84 -1.91
N ILE A 36 5.64 -3.75 -1.72
CA ILE A 36 4.40 -3.83 -2.49
C ILE A 36 3.56 -2.60 -2.14
N GLN A 37 3.23 -1.80 -3.15
CA GLN A 37 2.39 -0.62 -2.98
C GLN A 37 0.94 -1.04 -2.83
N LEU A 38 0.38 -0.87 -1.64
CA LEU A 38 -0.96 -1.30 -1.27
C LEU A 38 -1.94 -0.13 -1.35
N GLY A 39 -3.02 -0.33 -2.09
CA GLY A 39 -4.20 0.52 -2.04
C GLY A 39 -5.25 -0.06 -1.08
N VAL A 40 -6.12 0.77 -0.54
CA VAL A 40 -7.19 0.36 0.39
C VAL A 40 -8.53 0.93 -0.04
N VAL A 41 -9.57 0.09 -0.12
CA VAL A 41 -10.96 0.54 -0.32
C VAL A 41 -11.82 0.03 0.83
N GLY A 42 -12.42 0.95 1.59
CA GLY A 42 -13.08 0.65 2.85
C GLY A 42 -12.15 0.82 4.05
N GLY A 43 -12.43 0.14 5.14
CA GLY A 43 -11.57 0.13 6.32
C GLY A 43 -11.37 1.49 6.99
N GLY A 44 -12.39 2.35 7.00
CA GLY A 44 -12.35 3.71 7.58
C GLY A 44 -12.10 3.74 9.09
N PRO A 45 -12.16 4.93 9.73
CA PRO A 45 -11.71 5.12 11.11
C PRO A 45 -12.45 4.27 12.16
N LYS A 46 -13.71 3.93 11.91
CA LYS A 46 -14.53 3.09 12.80
C LYS A 46 -14.52 1.61 12.42
N SER A 47 -13.75 1.21 11.39
CA SER A 47 -13.71 -0.17 10.91
C SER A 47 -12.71 -1.00 11.71
N TRP A 48 -13.19 -1.99 12.46
CA TRP A 48 -12.34 -2.96 13.15
C TRP A 48 -11.49 -3.76 12.15
N ILE A 49 -12.10 -4.28 11.09
CA ILE A 49 -11.37 -5.05 10.06
C ILE A 49 -10.32 -4.20 9.35
N GLY A 50 -10.62 -2.91 9.10
CA GLY A 50 -9.65 -1.98 8.56
C GLY A 50 -8.43 -1.77 9.47
N HIS A 51 -8.62 -1.80 10.79
CA HIS A 51 -7.51 -1.75 11.74
C HIS A 51 -6.64 -3.00 11.66
N VAL A 52 -7.27 -4.18 11.63
CA VAL A 52 -6.57 -5.47 11.48
C VAL A 52 -5.73 -5.50 10.22
N HIS A 53 -6.31 -5.18 9.05
CA HIS A 53 -5.57 -5.15 7.78
C HIS A 53 -4.38 -4.19 7.80
N ARG A 54 -4.53 -3.01 8.42
CA ARG A 54 -3.41 -2.05 8.55
C ARG A 54 -2.28 -2.54 9.44
N ILE A 55 -2.59 -3.28 10.50
CA ILE A 55 -1.56 -3.92 11.35
C ILE A 55 -0.89 -5.03 10.56
N SER A 56 -1.67 -5.97 10.00
CA SER A 56 -1.15 -7.13 9.27
C SER A 56 -0.26 -6.73 8.10
N SER A 57 -0.64 -5.70 7.34
CA SER A 57 0.16 -5.22 6.22
C SER A 57 1.52 -4.63 6.62
N ARG A 58 1.69 -4.27 7.89
CA ARG A 58 2.96 -3.72 8.42
C ARG A 58 3.81 -4.76 9.14
N PHE A 59 3.24 -5.91 9.49
CA PHE A 59 3.88 -6.88 10.39
C PHE A 59 5.22 -7.39 9.87
N ASP A 60 5.29 -7.75 8.60
CA ASP A 60 6.51 -8.24 7.94
C ASP A 60 7.21 -7.16 7.10
N ASN A 61 6.66 -5.93 7.10
CA ASN A 61 7.18 -4.78 6.36
C ASN A 61 7.26 -4.99 4.83
N GLN A 62 6.46 -5.91 4.26
CA GLN A 62 6.40 -6.17 2.82
C GLN A 62 5.49 -5.18 2.08
N TYR A 63 4.49 -4.62 2.76
CA TYR A 63 3.52 -3.70 2.18
C TYR A 63 3.73 -2.27 2.65
N GLU A 64 3.38 -1.32 1.78
CA GLU A 64 3.27 0.10 2.08
C GLU A 64 1.91 0.62 1.62
N ILE A 65 1.09 1.11 2.56
CA ILE A 65 -0.22 1.69 2.22
C ILE A 65 0.02 3.10 1.65
N VAL A 66 -0.26 3.26 0.37
CA VAL A 66 0.09 4.48 -0.37
C VAL A 66 -1.10 5.21 -0.98
N ALA A 67 -2.26 4.55 -1.04
CA ALA A 67 -3.48 5.14 -1.61
C ALA A 67 -4.72 4.58 -0.91
N GLY A 68 -5.83 5.34 -0.90
CA GLY A 68 -7.04 4.78 -0.33
C GLY A 68 -8.31 5.59 -0.52
N VAL A 69 -9.44 4.85 -0.39
CA VAL A 69 -10.81 5.35 -0.26
C VAL A 69 -11.39 4.77 1.02
N PHE A 70 -11.48 5.56 2.08
CA PHE A 70 -11.79 5.07 3.43
C PHE A 70 -13.24 5.29 3.86
N SER A 71 -14.01 6.08 3.10
CA SER A 71 -15.40 6.41 3.40
C SER A 71 -16.14 6.85 2.15
N ARG A 72 -17.46 6.68 2.14
CA ARG A 72 -18.36 7.33 1.16
C ARG A 72 -18.39 8.85 1.31
N ASN A 73 -18.15 9.35 2.54
CA ASN A 73 -17.96 10.78 2.76
C ASN A 73 -16.55 11.18 2.31
N SER A 74 -16.47 11.99 1.27
CA SER A 74 -15.22 12.43 0.64
C SER A 74 -14.27 13.15 1.61
N LYS A 75 -14.80 14.06 2.45
CA LYS A 75 -13.99 14.78 3.44
C LYS A 75 -13.39 13.83 4.46
N LEU A 76 -14.21 12.91 5.01
CA LEU A 76 -13.75 11.91 5.97
C LEU A 76 -12.73 10.94 5.33
N SER A 77 -12.96 10.50 4.09
CA SER A 77 -12.02 9.63 3.38
C SER A 77 -10.65 10.29 3.25
N LYS A 78 -10.62 11.52 2.78
CA LYS A 78 -9.38 12.28 2.56
C LYS A 78 -8.66 12.60 3.86
N SER A 79 -9.37 13.10 4.88
CA SER A 79 -8.75 13.43 6.17
C SER A 79 -8.17 12.19 6.84
N PHE A 80 -8.90 11.08 6.84
CA PHE A 80 -8.42 9.85 7.45
C PHE A 80 -7.21 9.27 6.72
N GLY A 81 -7.21 9.27 5.37
CA GLY A 81 -6.04 8.86 4.60
C GLY A 81 -4.77 9.64 4.96
N GLN A 82 -4.90 10.95 5.17
CA GLN A 82 -3.79 11.81 5.59
C GLN A 82 -3.28 11.46 7.00
N THR A 83 -4.15 11.09 7.94
CA THR A 83 -3.71 10.62 9.27
C THR A 83 -2.91 9.31 9.21
N LEU A 84 -3.06 8.55 8.14
CA LEU A 84 -2.27 7.34 7.88
C LEU A 84 -0.94 7.63 7.16
N GLY A 85 -0.62 8.89 6.90
CA GLY A 85 0.59 9.31 6.18
C GLY A 85 0.48 9.20 4.66
N ILE A 86 -0.72 8.99 4.12
CA ILE A 86 -0.93 8.92 2.67
C ILE A 86 -0.93 10.34 2.08
N LEU A 87 -0.25 10.52 0.95
CA LEU A 87 -0.20 11.79 0.23
C LEU A 87 -1.62 12.25 -0.15
N LYS A 88 -1.90 13.54 0.00
CA LYS A 88 -3.23 14.15 -0.22
C LYS A 88 -3.83 13.78 -1.57
N GLU A 89 -3.04 13.77 -2.62
CA GLU A 89 -3.44 13.45 -3.98
C GLU A 89 -3.69 11.95 -4.21
N ARG A 90 -3.37 11.09 -3.24
CA ARG A 90 -3.65 9.65 -3.23
C ARG A 90 -4.72 9.26 -2.21
N CYS A 91 -5.34 10.24 -1.55
CA CYS A 91 -6.53 10.07 -0.72
C CYS A 91 -7.76 10.33 -1.56
N TYR A 92 -8.37 9.29 -2.07
CA TYR A 92 -9.49 9.38 -3.01
C TYR A 92 -10.85 9.41 -2.30
N SER A 93 -11.87 9.90 -3.00
CA SER A 93 -13.27 9.84 -2.57
C SER A 93 -14.07 8.74 -3.29
N ASN A 94 -13.49 8.17 -4.36
CA ASN A 94 -14.15 7.20 -5.23
C ASN A 94 -13.15 6.15 -5.69
N PHE A 95 -13.51 4.87 -5.60
CA PHE A 95 -12.63 3.77 -5.98
C PHE A 95 -12.38 3.69 -7.50
N ARG A 96 -13.31 4.13 -8.33
CA ARG A 96 -13.13 4.18 -9.78
C ARG A 96 -12.06 5.20 -10.16
N GLU A 97 -12.13 6.39 -9.58
CA GLU A 97 -11.09 7.41 -9.72
C GLU A 97 -9.71 6.88 -9.26
N MET A 98 -9.70 6.20 -8.10
CA MET A 98 -8.48 5.60 -7.56
C MET A 98 -7.88 4.58 -8.54
N ALA A 99 -8.68 3.65 -9.06
CA ALA A 99 -8.23 2.64 -10.01
C ALA A 99 -7.65 3.27 -11.29
N GLU A 100 -8.34 4.25 -11.86
CA GLU A 100 -7.90 4.95 -13.09
C GLU A 100 -6.59 5.73 -12.88
N ARG A 101 -6.45 6.43 -11.76
CA ARG A 101 -5.28 7.27 -11.51
C ARG A 101 -4.08 6.46 -11.07
N GLU A 102 -4.29 5.45 -10.23
CA GLU A 102 -3.20 4.59 -9.76
C GLU A 102 -2.62 3.71 -10.87
N ALA A 103 -3.45 3.21 -11.79
CA ALA A 103 -2.99 2.45 -12.96
C ALA A 103 -2.07 3.26 -13.90
N LYS A 104 -2.22 4.59 -13.93
CA LYS A 104 -1.40 5.48 -14.76
C LYS A 104 -0.11 5.96 -14.07
N ARG A 105 0.04 5.72 -12.77
CA ARG A 105 1.23 6.18 -12.03
C ARG A 105 2.39 5.22 -12.22
N LYS A 106 3.60 5.73 -12.42
CA LYS A 106 4.84 4.93 -12.44
C LYS A 106 5.06 4.17 -11.11
N ASN A 107 4.63 4.75 -9.99
CA ASN A 107 4.68 4.18 -8.64
C ASN A 107 3.27 3.93 -8.09
N GLY A 108 2.35 3.54 -8.95
CA GLY A 108 0.98 3.19 -8.58
C GLY A 108 0.90 1.97 -7.67
N ILE A 109 -0.31 1.65 -7.22
CA ILE A 109 -0.52 0.46 -6.39
C ILE A 109 -0.32 -0.82 -7.20
N ASN A 110 0.27 -1.82 -6.56
CA ASN A 110 0.39 -3.17 -7.12
C ASN A 110 -0.84 -4.02 -6.79
N VAL A 111 -1.42 -3.78 -5.62
CA VAL A 111 -2.54 -4.54 -5.08
C VAL A 111 -3.49 -3.62 -4.33
N VAL A 112 -4.78 -3.94 -4.33
CA VAL A 112 -5.79 -3.27 -3.53
C VAL A 112 -6.41 -4.24 -2.52
N ALA A 113 -6.56 -3.80 -1.26
CA ALA A 113 -7.32 -4.50 -0.23
C ALA A 113 -8.73 -3.90 -0.14
N ILE A 114 -9.75 -4.76 -0.28
CA ILE A 114 -11.17 -4.39 -0.28
C ILE A 114 -11.78 -4.84 1.04
N MET A 115 -12.26 -3.87 1.84
CA MET A 115 -12.83 -4.05 3.17
C MET A 115 -14.17 -3.31 3.29
N THR A 116 -14.94 -3.36 2.22
CA THR A 116 -16.28 -2.75 2.14
C THR A 116 -17.36 -3.77 2.51
N PRO A 117 -18.66 -3.42 2.58
CA PRO A 117 -19.72 -4.41 2.67
C PRO A 117 -19.69 -5.41 1.51
N PRO A 118 -20.03 -6.71 1.74
CA PRO A 118 -19.92 -7.77 0.73
C PRO A 118 -20.60 -7.49 -0.61
N SER A 119 -21.73 -6.79 -0.60
CA SER A 119 -22.48 -6.42 -1.81
C SER A 119 -21.71 -5.51 -2.79
N SER A 120 -20.58 -4.96 -2.37
CA SER A 120 -19.73 -4.10 -3.20
C SER A 120 -18.38 -4.70 -3.55
N HIS A 121 -18.03 -5.89 -3.02
CA HIS A 121 -16.71 -6.49 -3.24
C HIS A 121 -16.47 -6.75 -4.72
N GLN A 122 -17.41 -7.43 -5.39
CA GLN A 122 -17.27 -7.81 -6.79
C GLN A 122 -17.06 -6.59 -7.70
N ILE A 123 -17.95 -5.61 -7.66
CA ILE A 123 -17.86 -4.43 -8.55
C ILE A 123 -16.59 -3.61 -8.31
N ILE A 124 -16.07 -3.60 -7.08
CA ILE A 124 -14.80 -2.95 -6.77
C ILE A 124 -13.65 -3.79 -7.32
N ALA A 125 -13.65 -5.11 -7.08
CA ALA A 125 -12.61 -6.02 -7.53
C ALA A 125 -12.46 -5.99 -9.06
N GLU A 126 -13.55 -6.12 -9.80
CA GLU A 126 -13.58 -6.04 -11.27
C GLU A 126 -12.89 -4.77 -11.77
N LYS A 127 -13.20 -3.61 -11.15
CA LYS A 127 -12.63 -2.34 -11.59
C LYS A 127 -11.11 -2.26 -11.43
N PHE A 128 -10.53 -2.89 -10.42
CA PHE A 128 -9.08 -2.94 -10.23
C PHE A 128 -8.42 -4.01 -11.10
N ILE A 129 -9.06 -5.17 -11.26
CA ILE A 129 -8.59 -6.25 -12.15
C ILE A 129 -8.50 -5.75 -13.60
N ASP A 130 -9.50 -5.01 -14.08
CA ASP A 130 -9.50 -4.37 -15.41
C ASP A 130 -8.32 -3.43 -15.64
N LYS A 131 -7.69 -2.97 -14.55
CA LYS A 131 -6.51 -2.11 -14.58
C LYS A 131 -5.21 -2.87 -14.29
N ASN A 132 -5.23 -4.21 -14.32
CA ASN A 132 -4.09 -5.06 -13.96
C ASN A 132 -3.55 -4.81 -12.53
N ILE A 133 -4.42 -4.46 -11.60
CA ILE A 133 -4.09 -4.30 -10.18
C ILE A 133 -4.61 -5.53 -9.45
N HIS A 134 -3.74 -6.21 -8.70
CA HIS A 134 -4.10 -7.37 -7.89
C HIS A 134 -5.11 -7.01 -6.81
N VAL A 135 -5.92 -7.99 -6.39
CA VAL A 135 -6.99 -7.78 -5.41
C VAL A 135 -6.84 -8.73 -4.23
N ILE A 136 -6.95 -8.18 -3.03
CA ILE A 136 -7.19 -8.88 -1.77
C ILE A 136 -8.58 -8.47 -1.31
N SER A 137 -9.51 -9.41 -1.17
CA SER A 137 -10.87 -9.10 -0.73
C SER A 137 -11.20 -9.83 0.56
N ASP A 138 -11.95 -9.15 1.42
CA ASP A 138 -12.59 -9.81 2.56
C ASP A 138 -13.66 -10.81 2.11
N LYS A 139 -14.00 -11.70 3.01
CA LYS A 139 -15.07 -12.70 2.78
C LYS A 139 -16.45 -12.10 3.11
N PRO A 140 -17.54 -12.61 2.50
CA PRO A 140 -17.55 -13.38 1.26
C PRO A 140 -17.18 -12.50 0.06
N PHE A 141 -16.57 -13.11 -0.97
CA PHE A 141 -16.16 -12.35 -2.15
C PHE A 141 -17.35 -11.81 -2.94
N ALA A 142 -18.41 -12.61 -3.09
CA ALA A 142 -19.66 -12.24 -3.76
C ALA A 142 -20.88 -12.52 -2.88
N GLY A 143 -21.96 -11.79 -3.12
CA GLY A 143 -23.21 -11.94 -2.37
C GLY A 143 -24.01 -13.20 -2.74
N ASN A 144 -23.80 -13.74 -3.95
CA ASN A 144 -24.38 -14.99 -4.44
C ASN A 144 -23.47 -15.63 -5.49
N LEU A 145 -23.76 -16.91 -5.84
CA LEU A 145 -22.97 -17.67 -6.83
C LEU A 145 -23.30 -17.32 -8.30
N TYR A 146 -24.30 -16.50 -8.55
CA TYR A 146 -24.84 -16.19 -9.88
C TYR A 146 -24.69 -14.71 -10.27
N SER A 147 -23.95 -13.92 -9.50
CA SER A 147 -23.69 -12.49 -9.77
C SER A 147 -22.38 -12.28 -10.52
#